data_358da2fed5f6548b07a908e8ab14a526
#
_entry.id   358da2fed5f6548b07a908e8ab14a526
#
_cell.length_a   1.000
_cell.length_b   1.000
_cell.length_c   1.000
_cell.angle_alpha   90.00
_cell.angle_beta   90.00
_cell.angle_gamma   90.00
#
_symmetry.space_group_name_H-M   'P 1'
#
loop_
_entity.id
_entity.type
_entity.pdbx_description
1 polymer ?
#
loop_
_entity_poly.entity_id
_entity_poly.type
_entity_poly.pdbx_seq_one_letter_code
_entity_poly.pdbx_strand_id
1 'polypeptide(L)'
;TSDSYDSAMATLSPFNILDHFDFVCGYDSGHGLKPGPGMVLGFCEHTGCDASEVVVVGDNLHDMEMAMAAKAALRVGVLTGTSSEQQLAPLADVIISSISGLSSIIDQFNSEEKA
;
A
#
# COMPACT_ATOMS: atom_id res chain seq x y z
N THR A 1 3.78 3.43 6.14
CA THR A 1 5.19 3.63 5.83
C THR A 1 6.11 3.01 6.89
N SER A 2 7.32 2.66 6.49
CA SER A 2 8.36 2.20 7.41
C SER A 2 9.08 3.36 8.12
N ASP A 3 8.80 4.59 7.73
CA ASP A 3 9.27 5.78 8.46
C ASP A 3 8.49 5.96 9.76
N SER A 4 8.99 6.84 10.64
CA SER A 4 8.23 7.24 11.82
C SER A 4 7.01 8.06 11.42
N TYR A 5 6.00 8.10 12.29
CA TYR A 5 4.82 8.93 12.08
C TYR A 5 5.20 10.41 11.91
N ASP A 6 6.05 10.94 12.76
CA ASP A 6 6.48 12.34 12.70
C ASP A 6 7.21 12.64 11.39
N SER A 7 8.05 11.72 10.93
CA SER A 7 8.77 11.86 9.66
C SER A 7 7.82 11.88 8.47
N ALA A 8 6.83 10.99 8.47
CA ALA A 8 5.81 10.94 7.43
C ALA A 8 5.00 12.24 7.39
N MET A 9 4.58 12.75 8.55
CA MET A 9 3.83 14.00 8.65
C MET A 9 4.66 15.19 8.17
N ALA A 10 5.95 15.23 8.53
CA ALA A 10 6.86 16.29 8.07
C ALA A 10 7.06 16.27 6.54
N THR A 11 7.05 15.09 5.95
CA THR A 11 7.18 14.94 4.49
C THR A 11 5.92 15.41 3.75
N LEU A 12 4.75 15.08 4.28
CA LEU A 12 3.47 15.34 3.61
C LEU A 12 2.95 16.78 3.82
N SER A 13 3.21 17.38 5.00
CA SER A 13 2.68 18.69 5.35
C SER A 13 3.00 19.81 4.37
N PRO A 14 4.25 19.94 3.87
CA PRO A 14 4.60 21.05 2.96
C PRO A 14 3.84 21.05 1.64
N PHE A 15 3.28 19.92 1.24
CA PHE A 15 2.61 19.77 -0.04
C PHE A 15 1.10 19.99 0.03
N ASN A 16 0.55 20.30 1.20
CA ASN A 16 -0.89 20.49 1.42
C ASN A 16 -1.74 19.30 0.96
N ILE A 17 -1.23 18.08 1.15
CA ILE A 17 -1.91 16.86 0.73
C ILE A 17 -2.37 15.97 1.89
N LEU A 18 -2.14 16.39 3.14
CA LEU A 18 -2.55 15.61 4.31
C LEU A 18 -4.04 15.30 4.32
N ASP A 19 -4.87 16.25 3.89
CA ASP A 19 -6.32 16.08 3.85
C ASP A 19 -6.79 15.02 2.85
N HIS A 20 -5.89 14.60 1.95
CA HIS A 20 -6.18 13.54 0.98
C HIS A 20 -5.93 12.13 1.55
N PHE A 21 -5.40 12.05 2.78
CA PHE A 21 -5.12 10.78 3.44
C PHE A 21 -6.09 10.56 4.58
N ASP A 22 -6.80 9.44 4.56
CA ASP A 22 -7.70 9.06 5.65
C ASP A 22 -6.96 8.49 6.84
N PHE A 23 -5.75 7.95 6.61
CA PHE A 23 -4.98 7.27 7.63
C PHE A 23 -3.48 7.36 7.30
N VAL A 24 -2.69 7.76 8.27
CA VAL A 24 -1.23 7.77 8.15
C VAL A 24 -0.66 7.02 9.35
N CYS A 25 0.18 6.02 9.09
CA CYS A 25 0.88 5.33 10.17
C CYS A 25 2.33 5.04 9.80
N GLY A 26 3.20 5.17 10.77
CA GLY A 26 4.60 4.80 10.69
C GLY A 26 4.89 3.56 11.50
N TYR A 27 6.17 3.16 11.57
CA TYR A 27 6.58 1.99 12.34
C TYR A 27 6.26 2.12 13.83
N ASP A 28 6.19 3.36 14.34
CA ASP A 28 5.97 3.67 15.74
C ASP A 28 4.51 3.97 16.09
N SER A 29 3.58 3.75 15.17
CA SER A 29 2.14 4.01 15.38
C SER A 29 1.41 2.88 16.13
N GLY A 30 2.11 1.81 16.50
CA GLY A 30 1.52 0.74 17.31
C GLY A 30 0.87 -0.38 16.52
N HIS A 31 1.00 -0.38 15.19
CA HIS A 31 0.41 -1.41 14.32
C HIS A 31 1.41 -2.50 13.92
N GLY A 32 2.66 -2.39 14.37
CA GLY A 32 3.72 -3.32 14.00
C GLY A 32 4.52 -2.85 12.80
N LEU A 33 5.42 -3.72 12.34
CA LEU A 33 6.35 -3.45 11.26
C LEU A 33 6.07 -4.35 10.07
N LYS A 34 6.38 -3.84 8.86
CA LYS A 34 6.45 -4.70 7.68
C LYS A 34 7.57 -5.74 7.87
N PRO A 35 7.39 -6.95 7.41
CA PRO A 35 6.35 -7.48 6.53
C PRO A 35 5.09 -8.01 7.23
N GLY A 36 4.92 -7.78 8.52
CA GLY A 36 3.71 -8.16 9.22
C GLY A 36 2.49 -7.38 8.69
N PRO A 37 1.26 -7.89 8.91
CA PRO A 37 0.05 -7.32 8.34
C PRO A 37 -0.51 -6.12 9.09
N GLY A 38 0.09 -5.74 10.21
CA GLY A 38 -0.51 -4.82 11.19
C GLY A 38 -0.90 -3.46 10.63
N MET A 39 -0.10 -2.86 9.76
CA MET A 39 -0.42 -1.54 9.18
C MET A 39 -1.66 -1.60 8.28
N VAL A 40 -1.81 -2.66 7.49
CA VAL A 40 -3.00 -2.85 6.65
C VAL A 40 -4.22 -3.09 7.52
N LEU A 41 -4.09 -3.93 8.55
CA LEU A 41 -5.19 -4.21 9.47
C LEU A 41 -5.60 -2.96 10.26
N GLY A 42 -4.64 -2.13 10.65
CA GLY A 42 -4.89 -0.84 11.30
C GLY A 42 -5.67 0.12 10.40
N PHE A 43 -5.30 0.18 9.13
CA PHE A 43 -6.05 0.94 8.13
C PHE A 43 -7.49 0.43 8.00
N CYS A 44 -7.67 -0.88 7.92
CA CYS A 44 -9.00 -1.50 7.83
C CYS A 44 -9.87 -1.17 9.04
N GLU A 45 -9.30 -1.23 10.24
CA GLU A 45 -10.00 -0.89 11.46
C GLU A 45 -10.42 0.58 11.48
N HIS A 46 -9.51 1.46 11.08
CA HIS A 46 -9.78 2.90 11.07
C HIS A 46 -10.85 3.30 10.05
N THR A 47 -10.81 2.70 8.86
CA THR A 47 -11.70 3.06 7.74
C THR A 47 -12.99 2.25 7.68
N GLY A 48 -13.07 1.13 8.40
CA GLY A 48 -14.20 0.23 8.31
C GLY A 48 -14.20 -0.65 7.06
N CYS A 49 -13.12 -0.65 6.28
CA CYS A 49 -12.98 -1.51 5.10
C CYS A 49 -12.49 -2.90 5.51
N ASP A 50 -12.90 -3.91 4.75
CA ASP A 50 -12.33 -5.25 4.88
C ASP A 50 -11.03 -5.33 4.06
N ALA A 51 -10.06 -6.14 4.50
CA ALA A 51 -8.82 -6.32 3.77
C ALA A 51 -9.05 -6.80 2.33
N SER A 52 -10.08 -7.58 2.10
CA SER A 52 -10.48 -8.03 0.76
C SER A 52 -10.92 -6.90 -0.17
N GLU A 53 -11.06 -5.69 0.33
CA GLU A 53 -11.41 -4.48 -0.42
C GLU A 53 -10.21 -3.54 -0.59
N VAL A 54 -9.04 -3.91 -0.05
CA VAL A 54 -7.85 -3.04 -0.01
C VAL A 54 -6.88 -3.40 -1.13
N VAL A 55 -6.40 -2.37 -1.82
CA VAL A 55 -5.28 -2.47 -2.77
C VAL A 55 -4.04 -1.93 -2.07
N VAL A 56 -2.99 -2.73 -2.01
CA VAL A 56 -1.71 -2.32 -1.46
C VAL A 56 -0.75 -2.00 -2.60
N VAL A 57 -0.17 -0.81 -2.55
CA VAL A 57 0.80 -0.35 -3.55
C VAL A 57 2.13 -0.15 -2.84
N GLY A 58 3.18 -0.74 -3.36
CA GLY A 58 4.49 -0.62 -2.74
C GLY A 58 5.64 -0.89 -3.69
N ASP A 59 6.82 -0.46 -3.28
CA ASP A 59 8.05 -0.54 -4.05
C ASP A 59 9.03 -1.59 -3.52
N ASN A 60 8.67 -2.28 -2.45
CA ASN A 60 9.56 -3.20 -1.74
C ASN A 60 8.87 -4.54 -1.49
N LEU A 61 9.68 -5.60 -1.39
CA LEU A 61 9.19 -6.94 -1.06
C LEU A 61 8.36 -6.98 0.23
N HIS A 62 8.77 -6.22 1.23
CA HIS A 62 8.06 -6.18 2.51
C HIS A 62 6.65 -5.62 2.39
N ASP A 63 6.42 -4.70 1.43
CA ASP A 63 5.07 -4.19 1.14
C ASP A 63 4.17 -5.30 0.61
N MET A 64 4.71 -6.12 -0.30
CA MET A 64 3.97 -7.23 -0.90
C MET A 64 3.71 -8.34 0.11
N GLU A 65 4.70 -8.66 0.94
CA GLU A 65 4.55 -9.66 2.01
C GLU A 65 3.51 -9.21 3.05
N MET A 66 3.50 -7.95 3.42
CA MET A 66 2.51 -7.35 4.30
C MET A 66 1.10 -7.51 3.72
N ALA A 67 0.94 -7.21 2.44
CA ALA A 67 -0.34 -7.32 1.74
C ALA A 67 -0.84 -8.77 1.69
N MET A 68 0.06 -9.72 1.45
CA MET A 68 -0.27 -11.16 1.49
C MET A 68 -0.73 -11.59 2.87
N ALA A 69 0.01 -11.19 3.90
CA ALA A 69 -0.30 -11.54 5.29
C ALA A 69 -1.65 -10.97 5.73
N ALA A 70 -2.01 -9.78 5.25
CA ALA A 70 -3.29 -9.13 5.54
C ALA A 70 -4.44 -9.64 4.66
N LYS A 71 -4.15 -10.41 3.62
CA LYS A 71 -5.12 -10.90 2.63
C LYS A 71 -5.80 -9.76 1.87
N ALA A 72 -4.99 -8.78 1.45
CA ALA A 72 -5.46 -7.67 0.63
C ALA A 72 -5.98 -8.17 -0.73
N ALA A 73 -6.91 -7.40 -1.31
CA ALA A 73 -7.53 -7.76 -2.58
C ALA A 73 -6.55 -7.79 -3.76
N LEU A 74 -5.61 -6.85 -3.77
CA LEU A 74 -4.67 -6.71 -4.87
C LEU A 74 -3.32 -6.18 -4.37
N ARG A 75 -2.24 -6.73 -4.90
CA ARG A 75 -0.87 -6.30 -4.61
C ARG A 75 -0.26 -5.69 -5.85
N VAL A 76 0.03 -4.41 -5.80
CA VAL A 76 0.61 -3.65 -6.92
C VAL A 76 2.04 -3.25 -6.58
N GLY A 77 3.00 -3.73 -7.36
CA GLY A 77 4.40 -3.34 -7.24
C GLY A 77 4.70 -2.16 -8.16
N VAL A 78 5.41 -1.15 -7.65
CA VAL A 78 5.90 -0.02 -8.44
C VAL A 78 7.40 -0.06 -8.55
N LEU A 79 7.93 0.27 -9.74
CA LEU A 79 9.36 0.14 -10.04
C LEU A 79 10.18 1.40 -9.74
N THR A 80 9.59 2.40 -9.11
CA THR A 80 10.26 3.66 -8.77
C THR A 80 11.08 3.60 -7.48
N GLY A 81 11.03 2.48 -6.77
CA GLY A 81 11.68 2.33 -5.47
C GLY A 81 12.88 1.38 -5.50
N THR A 82 13.08 0.69 -4.38
CA THR A 82 14.28 -0.09 -4.11
C THR A 82 14.32 -1.50 -4.72
N SER A 83 13.17 -2.07 -5.05
CA SER A 83 13.09 -3.43 -5.58
C SER A 83 12.92 -3.43 -7.09
N SER A 84 13.58 -4.40 -7.75
CA SER A 84 13.46 -4.61 -9.19
C SER A 84 12.18 -5.39 -9.55
N GLU A 85 11.84 -5.40 -10.84
CA GLU A 85 10.73 -6.21 -11.34
C GLU A 85 10.92 -7.70 -11.01
N GLN A 86 12.15 -8.21 -11.14
CA GLN A 86 12.46 -9.61 -10.83
C GLN A 86 12.19 -9.95 -9.37
N GLN A 87 12.43 -8.99 -8.47
CA GLN A 87 12.19 -9.19 -7.04
C GLN A 87 10.71 -9.12 -6.70
N LEU A 88 9.96 -8.22 -7.33
CA LEU A 88 8.54 -8.00 -7.03
C LEU A 88 7.60 -8.98 -7.73
N ALA A 89 7.95 -9.43 -8.93
CA ALA A 89 7.06 -10.26 -9.76
C ALA A 89 6.51 -11.51 -9.04
N PRO A 90 7.28 -12.25 -8.25
CA PRO A 90 6.76 -13.43 -7.56
C PRO A 90 5.67 -13.13 -6.52
N LEU A 91 5.63 -11.92 -5.99
CA LEU A 91 4.74 -11.53 -4.89
C LEU A 91 3.64 -10.55 -5.31
N ALA A 92 3.86 -9.77 -6.37
CA ALA A 92 2.88 -8.79 -6.84
C ALA A 92 1.89 -9.42 -7.81
N ASP A 93 0.64 -8.98 -7.75
CA ASP A 93 -0.38 -9.35 -8.74
C ASP A 93 -0.19 -8.56 -10.03
N VAL A 94 0.22 -7.30 -9.91
CA VAL A 94 0.46 -6.39 -11.03
C VAL A 94 1.71 -5.57 -10.75
N ILE A 95 2.48 -5.29 -11.79
CA ILE A 95 3.65 -4.40 -11.70
C ILE A 95 3.45 -3.23 -12.64
N ILE A 96 3.63 -2.02 -12.12
CA ILE A 96 3.56 -0.79 -12.90
C ILE A 96 4.87 -0.01 -12.76
N SER A 97 5.21 0.77 -13.77
CA SER A 97 6.48 1.52 -13.76
C SER A 97 6.46 2.68 -12.75
N SER A 98 5.31 3.28 -12.53
CA SER A 98 5.14 4.37 -11.56
C SER A 98 3.69 4.41 -11.06
N ILE A 99 3.49 5.17 -9.97
CA ILE A 99 2.15 5.35 -9.37
C ILE A 99 1.14 5.97 -10.34
N SER A 100 1.61 6.66 -11.37
CA SER A 100 0.72 7.26 -12.37
C SER A 100 -0.09 6.24 -13.16
N GLY A 101 0.33 4.97 -13.17
CA GLY A 101 -0.41 3.88 -13.81
C GLY A 101 -1.51 3.26 -12.95
N LEU A 102 -1.62 3.69 -11.69
CA LEU A 102 -2.51 3.03 -10.72
C LEU A 102 -4.00 3.18 -11.06
N SER A 103 -4.43 4.35 -11.55
CA SER A 103 -5.84 4.59 -11.88
C SER A 103 -6.39 3.57 -12.87
N SER A 104 -5.62 3.27 -13.93
CA SER A 104 -6.02 2.28 -14.95
C SER A 104 -6.16 0.89 -14.36
N ILE A 105 -5.27 0.52 -13.43
CA ILE A 105 -5.31 -0.80 -12.77
C ILE A 105 -6.55 -0.90 -11.88
N ILE A 106 -6.87 0.14 -11.13
CA ILE A 106 -8.05 0.15 -10.27
C ILE A 106 -9.33 0.08 -11.10
N ASP A 107 -9.41 0.83 -12.20
CA ASP A 107 -10.57 0.80 -13.09
C ASP A 107 -10.77 -0.60 -13.69
N GLN A 108 -9.69 -1.23 -14.14
CA GLN A 108 -9.72 -2.58 -14.68
C GLN A 108 -10.20 -3.59 -13.63
N PHE A 109 -9.65 -3.53 -12.42
CA PHE A 109 -10.03 -4.40 -11.31
C PHE A 109 -11.53 -4.27 -10.99
N ASN A 110 -12.02 -3.05 -10.87
CA ASN A 110 -13.44 -2.78 -10.60
C ASN A 110 -14.35 -3.30 -11.71
N SER A 111 -13.94 -3.18 -12.96
CA SER A 111 -14.70 -3.67 -14.12
C SER A 111 -14.80 -5.19 -14.11
N GLU A 112 -13.72 -5.89 -13.80
CA GLU A 112 -13.70 -7.35 -13.69
C GLU A 112 -14.59 -7.84 -12.54
N GLU A 113 -14.59 -7.13 -11.41
CA GLU A 113 -15.42 -7.47 -10.26
C GLU A 113 -16.91 -7.31 -10.54
N LYS A 114 -17.27 -6.34 -11.39
CA LYS A 114 -18.66 -6.07 -11.77
C LYS A 114 -19.17 -7.02 -12.86
N ALA A 115 -18.26 -7.67 -13.52
CA ALA A 115 -18.62 -8.64 -14.56
C ALA A 115 -18.96 -9.98 -13.97
#